data_55c35c82ed95bfd0c6261f293cb68b6f
#
_entry.id   55c35c82ed95bfd0c6261f293cb68b6f
#
_cell.length_a   1.000
_cell.length_b   1.000
_cell.length_c   1.000
_cell.angle_alpha   90.00
_cell.angle_beta   90.00
_cell.angle_gamma   90.00
#
_symmetry.space_group_name_H-M   'P 1'
#
loop_
_entity.id
_entity.type
_entity.pdbx_description
1 polymer ?
#
loop_
_entity_poly.entity_id
_entity_poly.type
_entity_poly.pdbx_seq_one_letter_code
_entity_poly.pdbx_strand_id
1 'polypeptide(L)'
;MSTSPPNGRNGHFGPQDPTPPDVAVDEAPPRPRKKIGTTRVMRKHDPEGDAAKVAVLTEALPWLREFHGNVVVVKYGGHAMVDADCRRAFAEDMVFLRTCGILPVVVHGGGPQVSAMLTRLGIPTEFRGGLRVTTEQTIDVVRMVLVGQVGPEVVGLISEQGGRAVGLSGEDGGLFTATRTYALVDGEPVDVGLVGDVVAVDPTPINVLLEAGHIPVISTVGPDKDGVLHNLNADTAAAAVAVALRAVKLVVLTDVEGLYADWPDRDSLVEQIDARELAGILPTLDAGMVPKMAACLRAVEGGVSRATVVDGRLPHALLLEMFTTEGTGTMVVPAEPREESAP
;
A
#
# COMPACT_ATOMS: atom_id res chain seq x y z
N MET A 1 10.77 66.92 44.18
CA MET A 1 10.70 68.39 43.95
C MET A 1 9.43 68.55 43.14
N SER A 2 8.33 68.86 43.85
CA SER A 2 7.72 70.16 44.15
C SER A 2 7.42 70.87 42.81
N THR A 3 6.18 71.24 42.47
CA THR A 3 5.15 71.98 43.26
C THR A 3 3.86 72.10 42.40
N SER A 4 2.71 71.95 43.09
CA SER A 4 1.41 72.54 42.70
C SER A 4 1.32 73.96 43.33
N PRO A 5 0.13 74.63 43.26
CA PRO A 5 -0.85 75.15 42.32
C PRO A 5 -0.87 76.70 42.33
N PRO A 6 -1.91 77.51 42.00
CA PRO A 6 -3.24 77.54 42.61
C PRO A 6 -4.42 78.11 41.77
N ASN A 7 -5.62 77.74 42.21
CA ASN A 7 -6.88 78.43 42.53
C ASN A 7 -7.34 79.75 41.82
N GLY A 8 -8.61 79.71 41.44
CA GLY A 8 -9.56 80.72 41.91
C GLY A 8 -10.38 81.43 40.76
N ARG A 9 -11.67 81.30 40.63
CA ARG A 9 -12.75 82.06 41.26
C ARG A 9 -14.11 81.84 40.56
N ASN A 10 -15.10 81.79 41.35
CA ASN A 10 -16.52 81.75 41.09
C ASN A 10 -17.09 82.88 40.25
N GLY A 11 -18.19 82.65 39.55
CA GLY A 11 -19.12 83.61 39.03
C GLY A 11 -20.44 82.93 38.65
N HIS A 12 -21.43 83.07 39.56
CA HIS A 12 -22.84 82.76 39.35
C HIS A 12 -23.43 83.69 38.32
N PHE A 13 -24.26 83.16 37.42
CA PHE A 13 -25.52 83.76 36.90
C PHE A 13 -26.44 82.68 36.37
N GLY A 14 -27.71 82.74 36.83
CA GLY A 14 -28.78 81.82 36.63
C GLY A 14 -29.53 81.94 35.25
N PRO A 15 -30.73 81.37 35.17
CA PRO A 15 -31.12 80.58 33.99
C PRO A 15 -31.92 81.36 32.94
N GLN A 16 -31.77 80.97 31.69
CA GLN A 16 -32.78 81.13 30.65
C GLN A 16 -32.68 80.01 29.64
N ASP A 17 -33.68 79.16 29.65
CA ASP A 17 -33.95 78.19 28.59
C ASP A 17 -34.34 78.89 27.29
N PRO A 18 -33.85 78.44 26.15
CA PRO A 18 -34.67 78.29 24.97
C PRO A 18 -34.56 76.90 24.39
N THR A 19 -35.67 76.24 24.25
CA THR A 19 -35.94 75.04 23.45
C THR A 19 -35.21 75.07 22.11
N PRO A 20 -34.35 74.14 21.80
CA PRO A 20 -33.77 74.05 20.44
C PRO A 20 -34.82 73.51 19.47
N PRO A 21 -34.76 73.95 18.19
CA PRO A 21 -35.67 73.50 17.15
C PRO A 21 -35.43 72.05 16.80
N ASP A 22 -36.49 71.32 16.47
CA ASP A 22 -36.48 69.99 15.89
C ASP A 22 -35.50 69.94 14.70
N VAL A 23 -34.35 69.40 14.91
CA VAL A 23 -33.44 69.04 13.82
C VAL A 23 -33.81 67.64 13.38
N ALA A 24 -34.47 67.54 12.24
CA ALA A 24 -34.68 66.29 11.53
C ALA A 24 -33.30 65.62 11.37
N VAL A 25 -33.09 64.50 12.06
CA VAL A 25 -31.93 63.65 11.87
C VAL A 25 -32.08 62.98 10.51
N ASP A 26 -31.39 63.56 9.52
CA ASP A 26 -31.25 62.94 8.22
C ASP A 26 -30.52 61.60 8.38
N GLU A 27 -31.26 60.47 8.39
CA GLU A 27 -30.68 59.14 8.44
C GLU A 27 -29.78 58.95 7.21
N ALA A 28 -28.49 59.07 7.43
CA ALA A 28 -27.53 58.76 6.40
C ALA A 28 -27.76 57.36 5.83
N PRO A 29 -27.77 57.17 4.49
CA PRO A 29 -28.03 55.89 3.88
C PRO A 29 -27.06 54.82 4.43
N PRO A 30 -27.52 53.57 4.65
CA PRO A 30 -26.68 52.51 5.23
C PRO A 30 -25.42 52.32 4.36
N ARG A 31 -24.26 52.45 4.99
CA ARG A 31 -22.96 52.25 4.32
C ARG A 31 -22.95 50.89 3.66
N PRO A 32 -22.56 50.76 2.37
CA PRO A 32 -22.50 49.47 1.69
C PRO A 32 -21.56 48.54 2.47
N ARG A 33 -22.09 47.41 2.92
CA ARG A 33 -21.25 46.37 3.59
C ARG A 33 -20.16 45.96 2.63
N LYS A 34 -18.88 46.17 2.98
CA LYS A 34 -17.76 45.66 2.23
C LYS A 34 -17.94 44.17 2.05
N LYS A 35 -18.02 43.70 0.80
CA LYS A 35 -17.97 42.26 0.50
C LYS A 35 -16.70 41.72 1.04
N ILE A 36 -16.74 40.75 1.96
CA ILE A 36 -15.57 40.09 2.50
C ILE A 36 -14.98 39.23 1.36
N GLY A 37 -13.85 39.63 0.80
CA GLY A 37 -13.31 39.15 -0.48
C GLY A 37 -12.71 37.75 -0.50
N THR A 38 -12.83 36.94 0.56
CA THR A 38 -12.25 35.57 0.65
C THR A 38 -13.06 34.63 1.56
N THR A 39 -14.35 34.87 1.71
CA THR A 39 -15.17 33.98 2.53
C THR A 39 -15.54 32.75 1.69
N ARG A 40 -14.97 31.59 2.02
CA ARG A 40 -15.49 30.31 1.53
C ARG A 40 -16.84 30.09 2.18
N VAL A 41 -17.93 30.27 1.40
CA VAL A 41 -19.28 30.00 1.89
C VAL A 41 -19.38 28.50 2.20
N MET A 42 -19.75 28.13 3.41
CA MET A 42 -20.04 26.73 3.74
C MET A 42 -21.14 26.22 2.80
N ARG A 43 -20.90 25.09 2.15
CA ARG A 43 -21.95 24.40 1.39
C ARG A 43 -23.08 24.04 2.36
N LYS A 44 -24.30 24.08 1.85
CA LYS A 44 -25.48 23.66 2.59
C LYS A 44 -25.22 22.25 3.14
N HIS A 45 -25.47 22.04 4.42
CA HIS A 45 -25.32 20.75 5.07
C HIS A 45 -26.14 19.69 4.34
N ASP A 46 -25.49 18.58 3.97
CA ASP A 46 -26.10 17.39 3.38
C ASP A 46 -26.05 16.27 4.43
N PRO A 47 -27.11 16.09 5.24
CA PRO A 47 -27.07 15.17 6.36
C PRO A 47 -26.85 13.71 5.95
N GLU A 48 -27.38 13.28 4.79
CA GLU A 48 -27.24 11.91 4.31
C GLU A 48 -25.81 11.65 3.80
N GLY A 49 -25.28 12.56 2.97
CA GLY A 49 -23.91 12.44 2.48
C GLY A 49 -22.86 12.60 3.60
N ASP A 50 -23.13 13.42 4.61
CA ASP A 50 -22.24 13.56 5.75
C ASP A 50 -22.31 12.34 6.69
N ALA A 51 -23.49 11.75 6.89
CA ALA A 51 -23.63 10.49 7.64
C ALA A 51 -22.89 9.33 6.97
N ALA A 52 -22.96 9.21 5.62
CA ALA A 52 -22.22 8.20 4.88
C ALA A 52 -20.71 8.34 5.05
N LYS A 53 -20.17 9.57 4.98
CA LYS A 53 -18.73 9.81 5.23
C LYS A 53 -18.29 9.42 6.64
N VAL A 54 -19.12 9.73 7.64
CA VAL A 54 -18.83 9.36 9.04
C VAL A 54 -18.88 7.85 9.21
N ALA A 55 -19.84 7.16 8.58
CA ALA A 55 -19.95 5.71 8.61
C ALA A 55 -18.67 5.03 8.10
N VAL A 56 -18.17 5.44 6.93
CA VAL A 56 -16.91 4.92 6.36
C VAL A 56 -15.73 5.13 7.31
N LEU A 57 -15.58 6.31 7.90
CA LEU A 57 -14.49 6.59 8.85
C LEU A 57 -14.63 5.77 10.15
N THR A 58 -15.87 5.51 10.59
CA THR A 58 -16.14 4.72 11.79
C THR A 58 -15.88 3.22 11.53
N GLU A 59 -16.23 2.74 10.34
CA GLU A 59 -15.96 1.38 9.90
C GLU A 59 -14.44 1.07 9.85
N ALA A 60 -13.65 2.03 9.37
CA ALA A 60 -12.20 1.87 9.30
C ALA A 60 -11.51 1.83 10.68
N LEU A 61 -12.13 2.33 11.75
CA LEU A 61 -11.49 2.52 13.06
C LEU A 61 -10.99 1.22 13.71
N PRO A 62 -11.72 0.08 13.74
CA PRO A 62 -11.22 -1.18 14.26
C PRO A 62 -9.96 -1.65 13.53
N TRP A 63 -9.94 -1.56 12.20
CA TRP A 63 -8.83 -1.96 11.34
C TRP A 63 -7.60 -1.06 11.56
N LEU A 64 -7.81 0.25 11.68
CA LEU A 64 -6.74 1.19 12.01
C LEU A 64 -6.08 0.84 13.34
N ARG A 65 -6.85 0.42 14.35
CA ARG A 65 -6.31 0.00 15.65
C ARG A 65 -5.55 -1.31 15.56
N GLU A 66 -6.06 -2.26 14.78
CA GLU A 66 -5.44 -3.57 14.58
C GLU A 66 -4.10 -3.46 13.86
N PHE A 67 -4.03 -2.63 12.81
CA PHE A 67 -2.84 -2.53 11.97
C PHE A 67 -1.83 -1.48 12.44
N HIS A 68 -2.22 -0.57 13.34
CA HIS A 68 -1.31 0.47 13.84
C HIS A 68 -0.07 -0.12 14.51
N GLY A 69 1.12 0.34 14.09
CA GLY A 69 2.40 -0.15 14.59
C GLY A 69 2.83 -1.51 14.02
N ASN A 70 2.00 -2.16 13.21
CA ASN A 70 2.27 -3.47 12.65
C ASN A 70 2.76 -3.39 11.20
N VAL A 71 3.56 -4.39 10.80
CA VAL A 71 4.06 -4.52 9.42
C VAL A 71 2.99 -5.11 8.53
N VAL A 72 2.78 -4.48 7.37
CA VAL A 72 1.99 -4.99 6.25
C VAL A 72 2.88 -5.08 5.03
N VAL A 73 3.01 -6.27 4.46
CA VAL A 73 3.78 -6.47 3.22
C VAL A 73 2.84 -6.42 2.04
N VAL A 74 3.16 -5.60 1.05
CA VAL A 74 2.39 -5.45 -0.18
C VAL A 74 3.25 -5.89 -1.36
N LYS A 75 2.85 -6.98 -2.00
CA LYS A 75 3.43 -7.37 -3.29
C LYS A 75 2.81 -6.52 -4.38
N TYR A 76 3.64 -5.78 -5.08
CA TYR A 76 3.26 -4.90 -6.18
C TYR A 76 3.67 -5.47 -7.53
N GLY A 77 2.70 -5.68 -8.42
CA GLY A 77 2.96 -6.31 -9.71
C GLY A 77 1.74 -6.26 -10.63
N GLY A 78 1.88 -6.87 -11.82
CA GLY A 78 0.81 -6.97 -12.79
C GLY A 78 0.39 -5.64 -13.40
N HIS A 79 -0.89 -5.50 -13.73
CA HIS A 79 -1.48 -4.33 -14.36
C HIS A 79 -1.37 -3.06 -13.50
N ALA A 80 -1.39 -3.21 -12.18
CA ALA A 80 -1.19 -2.11 -11.23
C ALA A 80 0.10 -1.32 -11.47
N MET A 81 1.11 -1.94 -12.09
CA MET A 81 2.39 -1.30 -12.44
C MET A 81 2.37 -0.60 -13.80
N VAL A 82 1.34 -0.79 -14.61
CA VAL A 82 1.30 -0.31 -16.01
C VAL A 82 0.33 0.87 -16.15
N ASP A 83 -0.86 0.76 -15.58
CA ASP A 83 -1.89 1.79 -15.63
C ASP A 83 -1.51 3.00 -14.76
N ALA A 84 -1.64 4.21 -15.29
CA ALA A 84 -1.20 5.43 -14.63
C ALA A 84 -2.05 5.79 -13.39
N ASP A 85 -3.36 5.51 -13.43
CA ASP A 85 -4.27 5.80 -12.31
C ASP A 85 -4.08 4.79 -11.19
N CYS A 86 -3.89 3.51 -11.51
CA CYS A 86 -3.54 2.45 -10.54
C CYS A 86 -2.18 2.72 -9.88
N ARG A 87 -1.17 3.17 -10.64
CA ARG A 87 0.16 3.53 -10.10
C ARG A 87 0.08 4.68 -9.10
N ARG A 88 -0.70 5.72 -9.43
CA ARG A 88 -0.91 6.86 -8.53
C ARG A 88 -1.67 6.43 -7.29
N ALA A 89 -2.78 5.72 -7.43
CA ALA A 89 -3.57 5.21 -6.33
C ALA A 89 -2.74 4.33 -5.38
N PHE A 90 -1.92 3.43 -5.92
CA PHE A 90 -0.99 2.63 -5.12
C PHE A 90 -0.03 3.48 -4.27
N ALA A 91 0.56 4.52 -4.87
CA ALA A 91 1.47 5.41 -4.14
C ALA A 91 0.75 6.19 -3.02
N GLU A 92 -0.46 6.69 -3.32
CA GLU A 92 -1.34 7.34 -2.33
C GLU A 92 -1.69 6.39 -1.18
N ASP A 93 -2.01 5.12 -1.50
CA ASP A 93 -2.31 4.08 -0.51
C ASP A 93 -1.12 3.80 0.41
N MET A 94 0.10 3.70 -0.13
CA MET A 94 1.32 3.50 0.67
C MET A 94 1.54 4.65 1.66
N VAL A 95 1.36 5.89 1.20
CA VAL A 95 1.48 7.09 2.06
C VAL A 95 0.36 7.13 3.10
N PHE A 96 -0.86 6.77 2.72
CA PHE A 96 -1.98 6.68 3.64
C PHE A 96 -1.71 5.67 4.77
N LEU A 97 -1.31 4.43 4.43
CA LEU A 97 -0.95 3.42 5.43
C LEU A 97 0.11 3.94 6.39
N ARG A 98 1.19 4.52 5.85
CA ARG A 98 2.28 5.07 6.68
C ARG A 98 1.81 6.19 7.58
N THR A 99 0.96 7.09 7.08
CA THR A 99 0.40 8.21 7.85
C THR A 99 -0.51 7.73 8.98
N CYS A 100 -1.23 6.63 8.78
CA CYS A 100 -2.04 5.98 9.81
C CYS A 100 -1.20 5.20 10.86
N GLY A 101 0.13 5.21 10.75
CA GLY A 101 1.02 4.52 11.70
C GLY A 101 1.23 3.03 11.38
N ILE A 102 0.75 2.54 10.25
CA ILE A 102 1.03 1.20 9.73
C ILE A 102 2.45 1.21 9.14
N LEU A 103 3.11 0.06 9.12
CA LEU A 103 4.47 -0.11 8.60
C LEU A 103 4.45 -0.84 7.25
N PRO A 104 4.17 -0.14 6.12
CA PRO A 104 4.10 -0.78 4.82
C PRO A 104 5.50 -1.12 4.30
N VAL A 105 5.64 -2.32 3.73
CA VAL A 105 6.81 -2.81 3.00
C VAL A 105 6.37 -3.26 1.62
N VAL A 106 6.98 -2.71 0.58
CA VAL A 106 6.66 -3.04 -0.81
C VAL A 106 7.66 -4.06 -1.34
N VAL A 107 7.16 -5.15 -1.93
CA VAL A 107 7.97 -6.09 -2.70
C VAL A 107 7.46 -6.07 -4.13
N HIS A 108 8.31 -5.73 -5.10
CA HIS A 108 7.86 -5.56 -6.47
C HIS A 108 8.52 -6.52 -7.45
N GLY A 109 7.75 -6.91 -8.47
CA GLY A 109 8.25 -7.54 -9.67
C GLY A 109 8.53 -6.51 -10.77
N GLY A 110 8.47 -6.95 -12.02
CA GLY A 110 8.70 -6.10 -13.20
C GLY A 110 8.78 -6.92 -14.48
N GLY A 111 8.05 -8.03 -14.53
CA GLY A 111 8.06 -8.95 -15.69
C GLY A 111 7.84 -8.27 -17.03
N PRO A 112 6.82 -7.41 -17.20
CA PRO A 112 6.59 -6.65 -18.43
C PRO A 112 7.75 -5.74 -18.80
N GLN A 113 8.33 -5.01 -17.83
CA GLN A 113 9.44 -4.08 -18.05
C GLN A 113 10.71 -4.84 -18.45
N VAL A 114 11.00 -5.97 -17.79
CA VAL A 114 12.10 -6.86 -18.16
C VAL A 114 11.91 -7.40 -19.59
N SER A 115 10.70 -7.86 -19.94
CA SER A 115 10.41 -8.36 -21.31
C SER A 115 10.61 -7.26 -22.35
N ALA A 116 10.13 -6.04 -22.08
CA ALA A 116 10.30 -4.91 -22.98
C ALA A 116 11.80 -4.57 -23.20
N MET A 117 12.60 -4.59 -22.13
CA MET A 117 14.04 -4.32 -22.21
C MET A 117 14.79 -5.44 -22.96
N LEU A 118 14.49 -6.72 -22.70
CA LEU A 118 15.08 -7.84 -23.44
C LEU A 118 14.77 -7.75 -24.94
N THR A 119 13.51 -7.44 -25.29
CA THR A 119 13.11 -7.21 -26.69
C THR A 119 13.90 -6.05 -27.31
N ARG A 120 14.04 -4.93 -26.61
CA ARG A 120 14.82 -3.76 -27.07
C ARG A 120 16.29 -4.09 -27.31
N LEU A 121 16.85 -5.00 -26.51
CA LEU A 121 18.25 -5.46 -26.63
C LEU A 121 18.42 -6.62 -27.61
N GLY A 122 17.33 -7.13 -28.21
CA GLY A 122 17.37 -8.28 -29.13
C GLY A 122 17.68 -9.60 -28.43
N ILE A 123 17.46 -9.70 -27.11
CA ILE A 123 17.68 -10.91 -26.33
C ILE A 123 16.38 -11.72 -26.32
N PRO A 124 16.41 -13.00 -26.74
CA PRO A 124 15.21 -13.83 -26.78
C PRO A 124 14.68 -14.09 -25.36
N THR A 125 13.35 -14.11 -25.23
CA THR A 125 12.65 -14.38 -23.97
C THR A 125 11.89 -15.70 -24.09
N GLU A 126 12.11 -16.61 -23.16
CA GLU A 126 11.40 -17.87 -23.05
C GLU A 126 10.80 -18.01 -21.65
N PHE A 127 9.64 -18.67 -21.54
CA PHE A 127 9.00 -19.02 -20.27
C PHE A 127 8.74 -20.53 -20.22
N ARG A 128 8.97 -21.14 -19.07
CA ARG A 128 8.67 -22.55 -18.79
C ARG A 128 7.98 -22.66 -17.42
N GLY A 129 6.86 -23.31 -17.36
CA GLY A 129 6.08 -23.45 -16.13
C GLY A 129 5.80 -22.08 -15.43
N GLY A 130 5.57 -21.03 -16.22
CA GLY A 130 5.34 -19.67 -15.71
C GLY A 130 6.60 -18.91 -15.26
N LEU A 131 7.77 -19.54 -15.22
CA LEU A 131 9.05 -18.91 -14.88
C LEU A 131 9.82 -18.49 -16.14
N ARG A 132 10.47 -17.32 -16.09
CA ARG A 132 11.33 -16.84 -17.17
C ARG A 132 12.63 -17.62 -17.18
N VAL A 133 12.97 -18.24 -18.30
CA VAL A 133 14.31 -18.81 -18.49
C VAL A 133 15.33 -17.67 -18.39
N THR A 134 16.23 -17.77 -17.42
CA THR A 134 17.14 -16.67 -17.04
C THR A 134 18.59 -17.14 -17.22
N THR A 135 19.21 -16.74 -18.34
CA THR A 135 20.63 -16.95 -18.61
C THR A 135 21.48 -15.91 -17.90
N GLU A 136 22.82 -16.03 -17.94
CA GLU A 136 23.74 -15.01 -17.42
C GLU A 136 23.49 -13.64 -18.04
N GLN A 137 23.27 -13.57 -19.36
CA GLN A 137 22.91 -12.32 -20.03
C GLN A 137 21.54 -11.78 -19.59
N THR A 138 20.60 -12.66 -19.34
CA THR A 138 19.24 -12.29 -18.92
C THR A 138 19.22 -11.76 -17.50
N ILE A 139 20.02 -12.35 -16.56
CA ILE A 139 20.05 -11.89 -15.17
C ILE A 139 20.60 -10.48 -15.04
N ASP A 140 21.58 -10.09 -15.86
CA ASP A 140 22.10 -8.72 -15.89
C ASP A 140 21.01 -7.74 -16.28
N VAL A 141 20.18 -8.06 -17.28
CA VAL A 141 19.04 -7.22 -17.69
C VAL A 141 17.98 -7.18 -16.60
N VAL A 142 17.65 -8.32 -15.98
CA VAL A 142 16.71 -8.39 -14.85
C VAL A 142 17.17 -7.45 -13.74
N ARG A 143 18.43 -7.54 -13.31
CA ARG A 143 19.02 -6.67 -12.28
C ARG A 143 18.94 -5.20 -12.68
N MET A 144 19.39 -4.83 -13.90
CA MET A 144 19.33 -3.45 -14.39
C MET A 144 17.89 -2.90 -14.36
N VAL A 145 16.92 -3.68 -14.80
CA VAL A 145 15.53 -3.22 -14.89
C VAL A 145 14.89 -3.15 -13.52
N LEU A 146 14.99 -4.20 -12.70
CA LEU A 146 14.31 -4.21 -11.40
C LEU A 146 14.91 -3.19 -10.43
N VAL A 147 16.25 -3.15 -10.32
CA VAL A 147 16.94 -2.27 -9.35
C VAL A 147 17.15 -0.86 -9.90
N GLY A 148 17.44 -0.72 -11.21
CA GLY A 148 17.80 0.56 -11.82
C GLY A 148 16.64 1.33 -12.47
N GLN A 149 15.51 0.65 -12.75
CA GLN A 149 14.36 1.30 -13.38
C GLN A 149 13.09 1.17 -12.52
N VAL A 150 12.60 -0.06 -12.29
CA VAL A 150 11.30 -0.27 -11.63
C VAL A 150 11.31 0.18 -10.18
N GLY A 151 12.32 -0.21 -9.40
CA GLY A 151 12.47 0.21 -8.00
C GLY A 151 12.49 1.73 -7.85
N PRO A 152 13.37 2.47 -8.57
CA PRO A 152 13.38 3.94 -8.56
C PRO A 152 12.07 4.58 -9.02
N GLU A 153 11.35 4.00 -9.99
CA GLU A 153 10.03 4.50 -10.40
C GLU A 153 9.01 4.38 -9.25
N VAL A 154 8.95 3.24 -8.55
CA VAL A 154 8.05 3.05 -7.40
C VAL A 154 8.41 4.00 -6.26
N VAL A 155 9.70 4.14 -5.94
CA VAL A 155 10.19 5.10 -4.94
C VAL A 155 9.80 6.53 -5.30
N GLY A 156 9.96 6.91 -6.57
CA GLY A 156 9.58 8.23 -7.08
C GLY A 156 8.09 8.51 -6.91
N LEU A 157 7.23 7.58 -7.33
CA LEU A 157 5.77 7.70 -7.20
C LEU A 157 5.34 7.92 -5.74
N ILE A 158 5.86 7.12 -4.80
CA ILE A 158 5.56 7.28 -3.38
C ILE A 158 6.09 8.62 -2.85
N SER A 159 7.26 9.05 -3.30
CA SER A 159 7.86 10.32 -2.90
C SER A 159 7.09 11.54 -3.43
N GLU A 160 6.54 11.47 -4.64
CA GLU A 160 5.66 12.48 -5.22
C GLU A 160 4.38 12.70 -4.41
N GLN A 161 3.89 11.65 -3.73
CA GLN A 161 2.75 11.73 -2.80
C GLN A 161 3.16 12.14 -1.37
N GLY A 162 4.43 12.51 -1.15
CA GLY A 162 4.94 12.94 0.15
C GLY A 162 5.42 11.82 1.07
N GLY A 163 5.48 10.58 0.57
CA GLY A 163 6.06 9.45 1.30
C GLY A 163 7.59 9.46 1.29
N ARG A 164 8.20 8.80 2.25
CA ARG A 164 9.66 8.63 2.34
C ARG A 164 10.02 7.20 2.00
N ALA A 165 10.12 6.88 0.71
CA ALA A 165 10.45 5.55 0.24
C ALA A 165 11.96 5.37 0.01
N VAL A 166 12.46 4.15 0.22
CA VAL A 166 13.85 3.75 -0.05
C VAL A 166 13.88 2.41 -0.77
N GLY A 167 14.57 2.38 -1.92
CA GLY A 167 14.76 1.16 -2.71
C GLY A 167 15.83 0.26 -2.11
N LEU A 168 15.57 -1.04 -2.11
CA LEU A 168 16.48 -2.13 -1.78
C LEU A 168 16.37 -3.23 -2.83
N SER A 169 17.43 -4.04 -2.94
CA SER A 169 17.39 -5.34 -3.60
C SER A 169 17.74 -6.45 -2.60
N GLY A 170 17.57 -7.70 -2.98
CA GLY A 170 17.98 -8.82 -2.15
C GLY A 170 19.49 -8.90 -1.88
N GLU A 171 20.31 -8.14 -2.63
CA GLU A 171 21.76 -8.03 -2.46
C GLU A 171 22.12 -7.08 -1.31
N ASP A 172 21.25 -6.09 -1.02
CA ASP A 172 21.56 -5.01 -0.10
C ASP A 172 21.54 -5.48 1.36
N GLY A 173 22.67 -5.32 2.06
CA GLY A 173 22.81 -5.70 3.46
C GLY A 173 22.62 -7.20 3.74
N GLY A 174 22.74 -8.06 2.72
CA GLY A 174 22.49 -9.49 2.87
C GLY A 174 21.02 -9.86 3.06
N LEU A 175 20.12 -9.02 2.53
CA LEU A 175 18.67 -9.13 2.73
C LEU A 175 18.11 -10.49 2.34
N PHE A 176 18.52 -11.05 1.16
CA PHE A 176 18.07 -12.36 0.71
C PHE A 176 19.23 -13.36 0.60
N THR A 177 18.94 -14.59 1.00
CA THR A 177 19.67 -15.76 0.53
C THR A 177 18.74 -16.58 -0.35
N ALA A 178 19.11 -16.76 -1.60
CA ALA A 178 18.35 -17.54 -2.57
C ALA A 178 18.89 -18.98 -2.70
N THR A 179 18.09 -19.83 -3.30
CA THR A 179 18.52 -21.14 -3.82
C THR A 179 17.97 -21.31 -5.22
N ARG A 180 18.72 -22.00 -6.09
CA ARG A 180 18.26 -22.29 -7.45
C ARG A 180 16.96 -23.09 -7.41
N THR A 181 16.02 -22.73 -8.28
CA THR A 181 14.76 -23.44 -8.43
C THR A 181 14.56 -23.93 -9.86
N TYR A 182 13.60 -24.85 -10.06
CA TYR A 182 13.24 -25.45 -11.33
C TYR A 182 11.76 -25.15 -11.61
N ALA A 183 11.41 -25.01 -12.90
CA ALA A 183 10.00 -24.96 -13.27
C ALA A 183 9.41 -26.38 -13.28
N LEU A 184 8.14 -26.50 -12.92
CA LEU A 184 7.41 -27.75 -13.12
C LEU A 184 6.64 -27.64 -14.44
N VAL A 185 6.93 -28.55 -15.37
CA VAL A 185 6.21 -28.68 -16.65
C VAL A 185 5.73 -30.12 -16.78
N ASP A 186 4.45 -30.31 -16.87
CA ASP A 186 3.80 -31.63 -16.89
C ASP A 186 4.22 -32.55 -15.71
N GLY A 187 4.49 -31.93 -14.55
CA GLY A 187 4.95 -32.62 -13.33
C GLY A 187 6.46 -32.89 -13.26
N GLU A 188 7.23 -32.60 -14.32
CA GLU A 188 8.66 -32.82 -14.37
C GLU A 188 9.44 -31.52 -14.10
N PRO A 189 10.56 -31.56 -13.34
CA PRO A 189 11.40 -30.39 -13.08
C PRO A 189 12.21 -30.02 -14.32
N VAL A 190 12.04 -28.81 -14.80
CA VAL A 190 12.75 -28.25 -15.98
C VAL A 190 13.67 -27.13 -15.54
N ASP A 191 14.91 -27.17 -16.04
CA ASP A 191 15.90 -26.13 -15.78
C ASP A 191 15.49 -24.80 -16.45
N VAL A 192 15.48 -23.74 -15.67
CA VAL A 192 15.17 -22.37 -16.08
C VAL A 192 16.34 -21.39 -15.85
N GLY A 193 17.55 -21.92 -15.60
CA GLY A 193 18.77 -21.15 -15.44
C GLY A 193 18.86 -20.45 -14.06
N LEU A 194 19.21 -19.17 -14.08
CA LEU A 194 19.41 -18.35 -12.87
C LEU A 194 18.09 -17.84 -12.29
N VAL A 195 17.20 -18.76 -12.00
CA VAL A 195 15.95 -18.51 -11.26
C VAL A 195 16.09 -19.12 -9.87
N GLY A 196 15.64 -18.41 -8.86
CA GLY A 196 15.73 -18.85 -7.48
C GLY A 196 14.47 -18.67 -6.67
N ASP A 197 14.43 -19.32 -5.51
CA ASP A 197 13.48 -19.06 -4.43
C ASP A 197 14.22 -18.53 -3.21
N VAL A 198 13.56 -17.70 -2.41
CA VAL A 198 14.11 -17.14 -1.17
C VAL A 198 14.05 -18.18 -0.08
N VAL A 199 15.20 -18.56 0.46
CA VAL A 199 15.31 -19.54 1.56
C VAL A 199 15.60 -18.88 2.91
N ALA A 200 16.17 -17.66 2.91
CA ALA A 200 16.35 -16.87 4.12
C ALA A 200 16.22 -15.37 3.81
N VAL A 201 15.73 -14.63 4.78
CA VAL A 201 15.63 -13.17 4.77
C VAL A 201 16.26 -12.64 6.05
N ASP A 202 17.26 -11.75 5.95
CA ASP A 202 17.67 -10.92 7.07
C ASP A 202 16.80 -9.67 7.13
N PRO A 203 15.88 -9.53 8.10
CA PRO A 203 14.99 -8.40 8.18
C PRO A 203 15.68 -7.10 8.65
N THR A 204 16.95 -7.14 9.06
CA THR A 204 17.65 -5.99 9.65
C THR A 204 17.65 -4.75 8.78
N PRO A 205 17.97 -4.80 7.46
CA PRO A 205 17.92 -3.60 6.60
C PRO A 205 16.53 -2.99 6.51
N ILE A 206 15.49 -3.83 6.47
CA ILE A 206 14.11 -3.36 6.40
C ILE A 206 13.71 -2.68 7.72
N ASN A 207 14.00 -3.29 8.86
CA ASN A 207 13.65 -2.77 10.18
C ASN A 207 14.29 -1.39 10.42
N VAL A 208 15.56 -1.21 10.07
CA VAL A 208 16.25 0.09 10.18
C VAL A 208 15.50 1.18 9.38
N LEU A 209 15.03 0.87 8.17
CA LEU A 209 14.26 1.82 7.37
C LEU A 209 12.89 2.12 7.96
N LEU A 210 12.19 1.10 8.45
CA LEU A 210 10.88 1.26 9.09
C LEU A 210 10.96 2.13 10.35
N GLU A 211 11.97 1.89 11.21
CA GLU A 211 12.24 2.68 12.41
C GLU A 211 12.59 4.14 12.07
N ALA A 212 13.34 4.37 10.98
CA ALA A 212 13.66 5.71 10.49
C ALA A 212 12.46 6.40 9.79
N GLY A 213 11.30 5.77 9.72
CA GLY A 213 10.09 6.35 9.13
C GLY A 213 9.99 6.22 7.63
N HIS A 214 10.81 5.35 7.01
CA HIS A 214 10.77 5.10 5.57
C HIS A 214 9.82 3.96 5.20
N ILE A 215 9.47 3.91 3.91
CA ILE A 215 8.76 2.81 3.25
C ILE A 215 9.78 2.03 2.41
N PRO A 216 10.18 0.81 2.82
CA PRO A 216 11.09 -0.02 2.03
C PRO A 216 10.42 -0.50 0.75
N VAL A 217 11.14 -0.44 -0.38
CA VAL A 217 10.70 -0.91 -1.71
C VAL A 217 11.74 -1.91 -2.21
N ILE A 218 11.37 -3.19 -2.28
CA ILE A 218 12.30 -4.30 -2.45
C ILE A 218 12.16 -4.89 -3.85
N SER A 219 13.26 -4.89 -4.61
CA SER A 219 13.38 -5.54 -5.91
C SER A 219 13.70 -7.03 -5.74
N THR A 220 13.04 -7.88 -6.53
CA THR A 220 13.10 -9.34 -6.39
C THR A 220 14.25 -9.97 -7.19
N VAL A 221 15.45 -9.61 -6.81
CA VAL A 221 16.72 -10.18 -7.27
C VAL A 221 17.63 -10.34 -6.06
N GLY A 222 18.33 -11.46 -5.94
CA GLY A 222 19.18 -11.70 -4.78
C GLY A 222 20.15 -12.86 -4.99
N PRO A 223 21.28 -12.90 -4.24
CA PRO A 223 22.30 -13.92 -4.36
C PRO A 223 21.91 -15.22 -3.63
N ASP A 224 22.49 -16.31 -4.08
CA ASP A 224 22.59 -17.52 -3.28
C ASP A 224 23.79 -17.44 -2.31
N LYS A 225 24.00 -18.55 -1.55
CA LYS A 225 25.13 -18.68 -0.60
C LYS A 225 26.52 -18.55 -1.23
N ASP A 226 26.64 -18.79 -2.55
CA ASP A 226 27.89 -18.74 -3.31
C ASP A 226 28.06 -17.38 -4.02
N GLY A 227 27.11 -16.44 -3.81
CA GLY A 227 27.11 -15.10 -4.41
C GLY A 227 26.56 -15.06 -5.84
N VAL A 228 26.01 -16.16 -6.36
CA VAL A 228 25.41 -16.20 -7.68
C VAL A 228 24.02 -15.55 -7.63
N LEU A 229 23.81 -14.58 -8.49
CA LEU A 229 22.57 -13.81 -8.54
C LEU A 229 21.44 -14.60 -9.20
N HIS A 230 20.25 -14.52 -8.61
CA HIS A 230 19.04 -15.16 -9.10
C HIS A 230 17.90 -14.17 -9.32
N ASN A 231 17.13 -14.40 -10.37
CA ASN A 231 15.83 -13.79 -10.59
C ASN A 231 14.80 -14.49 -9.70
N LEU A 232 14.15 -13.76 -8.81
CA LEU A 232 13.25 -14.30 -7.80
C LEU A 232 11.79 -14.01 -8.16
N ASN A 233 10.89 -14.96 -7.87
CA ASN A 233 9.47 -14.72 -8.03
C ASN A 233 8.99 -13.71 -6.96
N ALA A 234 8.27 -12.67 -7.39
CA ALA A 234 7.86 -11.59 -6.48
C ALA A 234 6.81 -12.03 -5.45
N ASP A 235 5.96 -13.00 -5.80
CA ASP A 235 4.92 -13.51 -4.90
C ASP A 235 5.59 -14.31 -3.75
N THR A 236 6.52 -15.22 -4.09
CA THR A 236 7.26 -16.03 -3.08
C THR A 236 8.23 -15.19 -2.26
N ALA A 237 8.90 -14.19 -2.87
CA ALA A 237 9.76 -13.26 -2.15
C ALA A 237 8.96 -12.40 -1.15
N ALA A 238 7.77 -11.91 -1.54
CA ALA A 238 6.90 -11.16 -0.65
C ALA A 238 6.43 -12.00 0.54
N ALA A 239 6.09 -13.28 0.31
CA ALA A 239 5.74 -14.20 1.39
C ALA A 239 6.92 -14.41 2.36
N ALA A 240 8.14 -14.63 1.84
CA ALA A 240 9.32 -14.78 2.67
C ALA A 240 9.63 -13.54 3.51
N VAL A 241 9.50 -12.33 2.93
CA VAL A 241 9.64 -11.05 3.64
C VAL A 241 8.56 -10.90 4.71
N ALA A 242 7.30 -11.23 4.40
CA ALA A 242 6.20 -11.14 5.36
C ALA A 242 6.43 -12.05 6.59
N VAL A 243 6.89 -13.28 6.36
CA VAL A 243 7.23 -14.24 7.43
C VAL A 243 8.38 -13.69 8.28
N ALA A 244 9.47 -13.25 7.65
CA ALA A 244 10.67 -12.77 8.35
C ALA A 244 10.38 -11.53 9.22
N LEU A 245 9.51 -10.64 8.74
CA LEU A 245 9.08 -9.43 9.46
C LEU A 245 7.95 -9.70 10.47
N ARG A 246 7.42 -10.91 10.55
CA ARG A 246 6.21 -11.25 11.32
C ARG A 246 5.07 -10.28 10.99
N ALA A 247 4.87 -10.04 9.70
CA ALA A 247 3.82 -9.14 9.24
C ALA A 247 2.44 -9.63 9.67
N VAL A 248 1.56 -8.71 10.00
CA VAL A 248 0.15 -9.07 10.34
C VAL A 248 -0.66 -9.38 9.09
N LYS A 249 -0.27 -8.84 7.93
CA LYS A 249 -0.94 -9.08 6.67
C LYS A 249 0.04 -9.06 5.50
N LEU A 250 -0.16 -9.99 4.55
CA LEU A 250 0.41 -9.95 3.20
C LEU A 250 -0.72 -9.61 2.23
N VAL A 251 -0.52 -8.61 1.36
CA VAL A 251 -1.44 -8.30 0.26
C VAL A 251 -0.73 -8.52 -1.06
N VAL A 252 -1.30 -9.36 -1.92
CA VAL A 252 -0.77 -9.68 -3.27
C VAL A 252 -1.64 -8.98 -4.31
N LEU A 253 -1.20 -7.82 -4.80
CA LEU A 253 -1.86 -7.14 -5.91
C LEU A 253 -1.58 -7.87 -7.23
N THR A 254 -2.63 -8.16 -7.98
CA THR A 254 -2.58 -8.97 -9.20
C THR A 254 -3.63 -8.52 -10.22
N ASP A 255 -3.74 -9.25 -11.34
CA ASP A 255 -4.66 -8.94 -12.46
C ASP A 255 -5.95 -9.77 -12.42
N VAL A 256 -6.27 -10.37 -11.27
CA VAL A 256 -7.47 -11.17 -11.05
C VAL A 256 -8.17 -10.74 -9.76
N GLU A 257 -9.49 -10.90 -9.73
CA GLU A 257 -10.32 -10.48 -8.60
C GLU A 257 -10.07 -11.33 -7.34
N GLY A 258 -9.72 -12.61 -7.51
CA GLY A 258 -9.46 -13.57 -6.44
C GLY A 258 -9.58 -15.01 -6.93
N LEU A 259 -9.81 -15.91 -5.99
CA LEU A 259 -10.08 -17.32 -6.25
C LEU A 259 -11.59 -17.54 -6.46
N TYR A 260 -11.97 -18.30 -7.47
CA TYR A 260 -13.35 -18.69 -7.74
C TYR A 260 -13.55 -20.17 -7.37
N ALA A 261 -14.67 -20.46 -6.68
CA ALA A 261 -15.02 -21.82 -6.32
C ALA A 261 -15.45 -22.65 -7.55
N ASP A 262 -16.07 -22.01 -8.54
CA ASP A 262 -16.55 -22.65 -9.77
C ASP A 262 -16.35 -21.71 -10.97
N TRP A 263 -15.11 -21.66 -11.50
CA TRP A 263 -14.81 -20.89 -12.72
C TRP A 263 -15.48 -21.52 -13.94
N PRO A 264 -16.21 -20.79 -14.84
CA PRO A 264 -16.19 -19.33 -15.00
C PRO A 264 -17.33 -18.54 -14.31
N ASP A 265 -18.02 -19.14 -13.34
CA ASP A 265 -19.05 -18.42 -12.56
C ASP A 265 -18.40 -17.32 -11.70
N ARG A 266 -18.67 -16.05 -12.07
CA ARG A 266 -18.12 -14.89 -11.35
C ARG A 266 -18.77 -14.61 -10.01
N ASP A 267 -19.97 -15.16 -9.76
CA ASP A 267 -20.67 -15.05 -8.49
C ASP A 267 -20.12 -16.05 -7.45
N SER A 268 -19.17 -16.91 -7.86
CA SER A 268 -18.49 -17.91 -7.02
C SER A 268 -17.16 -17.41 -6.42
N LEU A 269 -16.92 -16.09 -6.39
CA LEU A 269 -15.70 -15.52 -5.80
C LEU A 269 -15.59 -15.90 -4.32
N VAL A 270 -14.47 -16.49 -3.94
CA VAL A 270 -14.21 -16.94 -2.57
C VAL A 270 -13.69 -15.74 -1.76
N GLU A 271 -14.45 -15.33 -0.76
CA GLU A 271 -14.06 -14.25 0.15
C GLU A 271 -12.93 -14.70 1.10
N GLN A 272 -13.04 -15.91 1.69
CA GLN A 272 -12.08 -16.45 2.64
C GLN A 272 -11.91 -17.96 2.47
N ILE A 273 -10.67 -18.43 2.61
CA ILE A 273 -10.31 -19.85 2.61
C ILE A 273 -9.26 -20.13 3.69
N ASP A 274 -9.37 -21.25 4.39
CA ASP A 274 -8.33 -21.64 5.34
C ASP A 274 -7.13 -22.32 4.63
N ALA A 275 -5.97 -22.26 5.29
CA ALA A 275 -4.70 -22.79 4.75
C ALA A 275 -4.77 -24.29 4.42
N ARG A 276 -5.52 -25.09 5.16
CA ARG A 276 -5.65 -26.54 4.94
C ARG A 276 -6.48 -26.84 3.70
N GLU A 277 -7.61 -26.15 3.55
CA GLU A 277 -8.47 -26.27 2.38
C GLU A 277 -7.74 -25.81 1.14
N LEU A 278 -7.06 -24.65 1.21
CA LEU A 278 -6.23 -24.14 0.12
C LEU A 278 -5.14 -25.13 -0.29
N ALA A 279 -4.42 -25.72 0.67
CA ALA A 279 -3.40 -26.73 0.37
C ALA A 279 -3.95 -27.92 -0.40
N GLY A 280 -5.20 -28.31 -0.10
CA GLY A 280 -5.89 -29.41 -0.79
C GLY A 280 -6.24 -29.11 -2.25
N ILE A 281 -6.65 -27.89 -2.55
CA ILE A 281 -7.07 -27.48 -3.90
C ILE A 281 -5.95 -26.87 -4.74
N LEU A 282 -4.84 -26.44 -4.14
CA LEU A 282 -3.74 -25.75 -4.82
C LEU A 282 -3.25 -26.45 -6.09
N PRO A 283 -3.11 -27.80 -6.14
CA PRO A 283 -2.69 -28.50 -7.37
C PRO A 283 -3.70 -28.45 -8.51
N THR A 284 -4.95 -28.08 -8.24
CA THR A 284 -6.05 -28.03 -9.23
C THR A 284 -6.27 -26.64 -9.81
N LEU A 285 -5.59 -25.62 -9.26
CA LEU A 285 -5.73 -24.25 -9.70
C LEU A 285 -5.02 -23.98 -11.02
N ASP A 286 -5.48 -22.95 -11.73
CA ASP A 286 -4.84 -22.48 -12.96
C ASP A 286 -3.40 -22.03 -12.72
N ALA A 287 -2.52 -22.28 -13.69
CA ALA A 287 -1.08 -21.98 -13.64
C ALA A 287 -0.77 -20.52 -13.24
N GLY A 288 -1.65 -19.56 -13.57
CA GLY A 288 -1.51 -18.15 -13.18
C GLY A 288 -1.88 -17.86 -11.72
N MET A 289 -2.78 -18.68 -11.13
CA MET A 289 -3.24 -18.52 -9.75
C MET A 289 -2.34 -19.27 -8.76
N VAL A 290 -1.82 -20.43 -9.13
CA VAL A 290 -0.97 -21.29 -8.27
C VAL A 290 0.13 -20.49 -7.54
N PRO A 291 1.00 -19.71 -8.19
CA PRO A 291 2.08 -19.02 -7.51
C PRO A 291 1.58 -17.99 -6.47
N LYS A 292 0.44 -17.34 -6.71
CA LYS A 292 -0.15 -16.36 -5.82
C LYS A 292 -0.74 -17.00 -4.57
N MET A 293 -1.55 -18.05 -4.78
CA MET A 293 -2.16 -18.78 -3.67
C MET A 293 -1.12 -19.57 -2.87
N ALA A 294 -0.09 -20.11 -3.52
CA ALA A 294 1.05 -20.74 -2.85
C ALA A 294 1.84 -19.76 -1.98
N ALA A 295 2.02 -18.50 -2.45
CA ALA A 295 2.67 -17.45 -1.66
C ALA A 295 1.81 -17.07 -0.44
N CYS A 296 0.49 -16.93 -0.59
CA CYS A 296 -0.41 -16.68 0.52
C CYS A 296 -0.40 -17.84 1.53
N LEU A 297 -0.46 -19.08 1.05
CA LEU A 297 -0.35 -20.27 1.89
C LEU A 297 0.96 -20.29 2.68
N ARG A 298 2.10 -20.11 2.00
CA ARG A 298 3.42 -20.05 2.62
C ARG A 298 3.50 -18.96 3.71
N ALA A 299 2.94 -17.79 3.45
CA ALA A 299 2.93 -16.70 4.41
C ALA A 299 2.13 -17.06 5.67
N VAL A 300 0.92 -17.61 5.51
CA VAL A 300 0.04 -17.98 6.61
C VAL A 300 0.63 -19.14 7.42
N GLU A 301 1.15 -20.18 6.77
CA GLU A 301 1.84 -21.30 7.44
C GLU A 301 3.12 -20.81 8.16
N GLY A 302 3.76 -19.75 7.66
CA GLY A 302 4.91 -19.09 8.28
C GLY A 302 4.55 -18.15 9.44
N GLY A 303 3.26 -18.02 9.79
CA GLY A 303 2.78 -17.26 10.96
C GLY A 303 2.25 -15.85 10.65
N VAL A 304 2.07 -15.48 9.37
CA VAL A 304 1.33 -14.27 8.98
C VAL A 304 -0.15 -14.49 9.25
N SER A 305 -0.79 -13.56 9.93
CA SER A 305 -2.20 -13.75 10.38
C SER A 305 -3.19 -13.84 9.22
N ARG A 306 -2.94 -13.12 8.12
CA ARG A 306 -3.80 -13.07 6.92
C ARG A 306 -2.97 -12.81 5.68
N ALA A 307 -3.29 -13.47 4.58
CA ALA A 307 -2.72 -13.17 3.27
C ALA A 307 -3.85 -13.05 2.24
N THR A 308 -3.88 -11.98 1.46
CA THR A 308 -4.99 -11.71 0.54
C THR A 308 -4.49 -11.48 -0.88
N VAL A 309 -5.16 -12.10 -1.85
CA VAL A 309 -5.01 -11.77 -3.28
C VAL A 309 -6.05 -10.73 -3.64
N VAL A 310 -5.63 -9.60 -4.22
CA VAL A 310 -6.48 -8.43 -4.50
C VAL A 310 -6.30 -7.98 -5.95
N ASP A 311 -7.40 -7.55 -6.59
CA ASP A 311 -7.37 -6.99 -7.93
C ASP A 311 -6.70 -5.62 -7.98
N GLY A 312 -5.46 -5.58 -8.43
CA GLY A 312 -4.68 -4.36 -8.58
C GLY A 312 -5.10 -3.47 -9.76
N ARG A 313 -6.10 -3.87 -10.56
CA ARG A 313 -6.68 -3.04 -11.62
C ARG A 313 -7.69 -2.03 -11.09
N LEU A 314 -8.16 -2.22 -9.86
CA LEU A 314 -9.06 -1.28 -9.18
C LEU A 314 -8.22 -0.26 -8.39
N PRO A 315 -8.30 1.05 -8.71
CA PRO A 315 -7.65 2.07 -7.91
C PRO A 315 -8.10 2.01 -6.44
N HIS A 316 -7.16 2.13 -5.50
CA HIS A 316 -7.41 2.05 -4.05
C HIS A 316 -7.97 0.70 -3.55
N ALA A 317 -7.87 -0.38 -4.33
CA ALA A 317 -8.28 -1.71 -3.89
C ALA A 317 -7.60 -2.12 -2.58
N LEU A 318 -6.36 -1.68 -2.36
CA LEU A 318 -5.64 -1.93 -1.12
C LEU A 318 -6.33 -1.31 0.09
N LEU A 319 -6.81 -0.06 0.00
CA LEU A 319 -7.50 0.58 1.12
C LEU A 319 -8.85 -0.08 1.40
N LEU A 320 -9.59 -0.49 0.36
CA LEU A 320 -10.83 -1.24 0.52
C LEU A 320 -10.56 -2.57 1.25
N GLU A 321 -9.53 -3.31 0.82
CA GLU A 321 -9.13 -4.57 1.45
C GLU A 321 -8.65 -4.39 2.90
N MET A 322 -8.04 -3.27 3.22
CA MET A 322 -7.47 -3.04 4.55
C MET A 322 -8.48 -2.50 5.56
N PHE A 323 -9.49 -1.74 5.12
CA PHE A 323 -10.29 -0.91 6.01
C PHE A 323 -11.80 -1.10 5.88
N THR A 324 -12.24 -2.11 5.11
CA THR A 324 -13.67 -2.49 5.04
C THR A 324 -13.87 -3.94 5.50
N THR A 325 -15.08 -4.24 5.92
CA THR A 325 -15.44 -5.58 6.41
C THR A 325 -15.53 -6.60 5.26
N GLU A 326 -15.98 -6.13 4.08
CA GLU A 326 -16.25 -7.00 2.93
C GLU A 326 -14.96 -7.36 2.16
N GLY A 327 -13.91 -6.51 2.26
CA GLY A 327 -12.70 -6.69 1.47
C GLY A 327 -12.93 -6.57 -0.04
N THR A 328 -11.94 -6.96 -0.84
CA THR A 328 -12.04 -6.89 -2.32
C THR A 328 -11.44 -8.11 -3.02
N GLY A 329 -11.00 -9.12 -2.26
CA GLY A 329 -10.26 -10.25 -2.81
C GLY A 329 -10.50 -11.55 -2.06
N THR A 330 -9.62 -12.52 -2.26
CA THR A 330 -9.65 -13.79 -1.52
C THR A 330 -8.63 -13.77 -0.40
N MET A 331 -9.10 -13.89 0.83
CA MET A 331 -8.27 -13.93 2.03
C MET A 331 -7.96 -15.38 2.44
N VAL A 332 -6.67 -15.66 2.66
CA VAL A 332 -6.19 -16.91 3.24
C VAL A 332 -5.92 -16.68 4.72
N VAL A 333 -6.47 -17.56 5.56
CA VAL A 333 -6.35 -17.52 7.03
C VAL A 333 -5.73 -18.81 7.57
N PRO A 334 -5.16 -18.81 8.80
CA PRO A 334 -4.71 -20.02 9.46
C PRO A 334 -5.84 -21.05 9.58
N ALA A 335 -5.52 -22.33 9.42
CA ALA A 335 -6.49 -23.38 9.67
C ALA A 335 -6.82 -23.44 11.18
N GLU A 336 -8.11 -23.51 11.51
CA GLU A 336 -8.52 -23.72 12.89
C GLU A 336 -7.96 -25.03 13.45
N PRO A 337 -7.52 -25.05 14.72
CA PRO A 337 -7.15 -26.31 15.38
C PRO A 337 -8.32 -27.29 15.30
N ARG A 338 -8.07 -28.51 14.86
CA ARG A 338 -9.11 -29.54 15.01
C ARG A 338 -9.40 -29.68 16.50
N GLU A 339 -10.67 -29.53 16.90
CA GLU A 339 -11.11 -30.09 18.15
C GLU A 339 -10.83 -31.60 18.04
N GLU A 340 -9.79 -32.09 18.73
CA GLU A 340 -9.60 -33.50 18.90
C GLU A 340 -10.88 -34.00 19.60
N SER A 341 -11.74 -34.68 18.84
CA SER A 341 -12.82 -35.42 19.41
C SER A 341 -12.20 -36.37 20.43
N ALA A 342 -12.36 -36.04 21.70
CA ALA A 342 -11.91 -36.86 22.81
C ALA A 342 -12.47 -38.27 22.62
N PRO A 343 -11.65 -39.30 22.85
CA PRO A 343 -12.01 -40.71 22.65
C PRO A 343 -13.17 -41.16 23.56
#